data_5b8f46b913848725d41f8ed396f91a89
#
_entry.id   5b8f46b913848725d41f8ed396f91a89
#
_cell.length_a   1.000
_cell.length_b   1.000
_cell.length_c   1.000
_cell.angle_alpha   90.00
_cell.angle_beta   90.00
_cell.angle_gamma   90.00
#
_symmetry.space_group_name_H-M   'P 1'
#
loop_
_entity.id
_entity.type
_entity.pdbx_description
1 polymer ?
#
loop_
_entity_poly.entity_id
_entity_poly.type
_entity_poly.pdbx_seq_one_letter_code
_entity_poly.pdbx_strand_id
1 'polypeptide(L)'
;MASDDWRLLLKDYLLPFAFGDRRYRDLGDDVLEIGPGPGLTTDLIRGGLVNLTAIELDPDLASALSDRMRGTNVDVVEGDGTAMPFESARFTGAMTFTMFHHVPTVELQDQLLGEIFRVLQPGGLLVASDSVASEDLAALHIDDIYNPMDPATLSDRLGTIGFAEIEIETNSLGWRCQARRRP
;
A
#
# COMPACT_ATOMS: atom_id res chain seq x y z
N MET A 1 16.19 -0.33 11.24
CA MET A 1 15.71 -1.63 11.79
C MET A 1 14.38 -1.35 12.46
N ALA A 2 13.28 -1.87 11.91
CA ALA A 2 11.97 -1.65 12.52
C ALA A 2 11.93 -2.37 13.88
N SER A 3 11.46 -1.66 14.90
CA SER A 3 11.42 -2.19 16.28
C SER A 3 10.35 -3.30 16.40
N ASP A 4 10.51 -4.19 17.37
CA ASP A 4 9.50 -5.21 17.71
C ASP A 4 8.15 -4.54 18.04
N ASP A 5 8.16 -3.35 18.64
CA ASP A 5 6.97 -2.55 18.94
C ASP A 5 6.23 -2.13 17.66
N TRP A 6 6.97 -1.73 16.60
CA TRP A 6 6.36 -1.39 15.32
C TRP A 6 5.71 -2.61 14.65
N ARG A 7 6.37 -3.76 14.72
CA ARG A 7 5.81 -5.02 14.22
C ARG A 7 4.51 -5.41 14.94
N LEU A 8 4.46 -5.23 16.26
CA LEU A 8 3.25 -5.48 17.04
C LEU A 8 2.14 -4.50 16.67
N LEU A 9 2.45 -3.21 16.53
CA LEU A 9 1.48 -2.20 16.09
C LEU A 9 0.89 -2.52 14.73
N LEU A 10 1.72 -2.89 13.75
CA LEU A 10 1.26 -3.33 12.43
C LEU A 10 0.32 -4.54 12.53
N LYS A 11 0.75 -5.58 13.23
CA LYS A 11 0.02 -6.85 13.31
C LYS A 11 -1.31 -6.73 14.05
N ASP A 12 -1.30 -6.04 15.19
CA ASP A 12 -2.41 -6.11 16.14
C ASP A 12 -3.41 -4.95 15.96
N TYR A 13 -3.02 -3.87 15.24
CA TYR A 13 -3.85 -2.68 15.09
C TYR A 13 -3.95 -2.18 13.64
N LEU A 14 -2.83 -1.89 12.94
CA LEU A 14 -2.89 -1.23 11.64
C LEU A 14 -3.44 -2.16 10.55
N LEU A 15 -2.97 -3.39 10.44
CA LEU A 15 -3.48 -4.34 9.46
C LEU A 15 -4.94 -4.75 9.75
N PRO A 16 -5.35 -5.09 10.99
CA PRO A 16 -6.76 -5.29 11.30
C PRO A 16 -7.65 -4.10 10.96
N PHE A 17 -7.19 -2.86 11.23
CA PHE A 17 -7.92 -1.66 10.84
C PHE A 17 -8.00 -1.52 9.31
N ALA A 18 -6.91 -1.65 8.58
CA ALA A 18 -6.88 -1.51 7.13
C ALA A 18 -7.81 -2.51 6.41
N PHE A 19 -7.81 -3.76 6.87
CA PHE A 19 -8.65 -4.81 6.29
C PHE A 19 -10.09 -4.80 6.80
N GLY A 20 -10.37 -4.31 8.01
CA GLY A 20 -11.70 -4.38 8.62
C GLY A 20 -12.22 -5.81 8.67
N ASP A 21 -13.40 -6.07 8.11
CA ASP A 21 -13.99 -7.41 8.06
C ASP A 21 -13.42 -8.30 6.93
N ARG A 22 -12.57 -7.74 6.06
CA ARG A 22 -11.95 -8.49 4.95
C ARG A 22 -10.77 -9.32 5.43
N ARG A 23 -10.44 -10.35 4.65
CA ARG A 23 -9.27 -11.20 4.87
C ARG A 23 -8.26 -10.97 3.75
N TYR A 24 -6.99 -11.30 3.96
CA TYR A 24 -5.93 -11.17 2.94
C TYR A 24 -6.30 -11.86 1.63
N ARG A 25 -6.94 -13.03 1.69
CA ARG A 25 -7.41 -13.77 0.50
C ARG A 25 -8.47 -13.04 -0.33
N ASP A 26 -9.14 -12.03 0.22
CA ASP A 26 -10.14 -11.24 -0.52
C ASP A 26 -9.46 -10.31 -1.56
N LEU A 27 -8.14 -10.15 -1.48
CA LEU A 27 -7.31 -9.55 -2.52
C LEU A 27 -7.14 -10.45 -3.76
N GLY A 28 -7.45 -11.76 -3.65
CA GLY A 28 -7.30 -12.74 -4.73
C GLY A 28 -5.93 -13.40 -4.74
N ASP A 29 -5.55 -13.95 -5.90
CA ASP A 29 -4.41 -14.87 -6.02
C ASP A 29 -3.11 -14.18 -6.47
N ASP A 30 -3.17 -13.04 -7.14
CA ASP A 30 -2.01 -12.27 -7.62
C ASP A 30 -2.08 -10.84 -7.07
N VAL A 31 -1.33 -10.59 -6.01
CA VAL A 31 -1.45 -9.37 -5.21
C VAL A 31 -0.21 -8.51 -5.36
N LEU A 32 -0.42 -7.19 -5.44
CA LEU A 32 0.65 -6.19 -5.47
C LEU A 32 0.73 -5.47 -4.11
N GLU A 33 1.91 -5.42 -3.51
CA GLU A 33 2.26 -4.53 -2.40
C GLU A 33 3.12 -3.38 -2.93
N ILE A 34 2.73 -2.14 -2.62
CA ILE A 34 3.44 -0.93 -3.04
C ILE A 34 4.13 -0.31 -1.83
N GLY A 35 5.46 -0.10 -1.95
CA GLY A 35 6.28 0.50 -0.91
C GLY A 35 6.39 -0.37 0.36
N PRO A 36 6.85 -1.63 0.23
CA PRO A 36 7.01 -2.52 1.38
C PRO A 36 8.07 -2.02 2.38
N GLY A 37 8.97 -1.12 1.96
CA GLY A 37 10.11 -0.69 2.75
C GLY A 37 10.95 -1.87 3.24
N PRO A 38 11.23 -1.98 4.56
CA PRO A 38 11.95 -3.14 5.11
C PRO A 38 11.17 -4.45 5.03
N GLY A 39 9.91 -4.46 4.55
CA GLY A 39 9.09 -5.65 4.34
C GLY A 39 8.46 -6.25 5.59
N LEU A 40 8.18 -5.47 6.62
CA LEU A 40 7.49 -5.97 7.80
C LEU A 40 6.06 -6.40 7.51
N THR A 41 5.36 -5.60 6.73
CA THR A 41 4.00 -5.91 6.27
C THR A 41 4.02 -7.15 5.39
N THR A 42 4.95 -7.22 4.43
CA THR A 42 5.19 -8.39 3.58
C THR A 42 5.32 -9.67 4.40
N ASP A 43 6.18 -9.66 5.45
CA ASP A 43 6.37 -10.82 6.33
C ASP A 43 5.10 -11.26 7.06
N LEU A 44 4.26 -10.31 7.46
CA LEU A 44 3.04 -10.58 8.22
C LEU A 44 1.91 -11.17 7.36
N ILE A 45 1.81 -10.75 6.09
CA ILE A 45 0.66 -11.07 5.24
C ILE A 45 0.92 -12.15 4.18
N ARG A 46 2.19 -12.32 3.72
CA ARG A 46 2.52 -13.25 2.62
C ARG A 46 2.03 -14.67 2.84
N GLY A 47 1.98 -15.14 4.10
CA GLY A 47 1.48 -16.48 4.43
C GLY A 47 -0.02 -16.69 4.18
N GLY A 48 -0.79 -15.61 4.01
CA GLY A 48 -2.21 -15.62 3.70
C GLY A 48 -2.54 -15.38 2.21
N LEU A 49 -1.52 -15.27 1.35
CA LEU A 49 -1.63 -14.98 -0.09
C LEU A 49 -1.06 -16.12 -0.93
N VAL A 50 -1.51 -16.25 -2.18
CA VAL A 50 -0.99 -17.22 -3.13
C VAL A 50 0.29 -16.68 -3.76
N ASN A 51 0.23 -15.53 -4.42
CA ASN A 51 1.38 -14.82 -4.99
C ASN A 51 1.36 -13.37 -4.53
N LEU A 52 2.52 -12.85 -4.17
CA LEU A 52 2.73 -11.46 -3.79
C LEU A 52 3.87 -10.87 -4.62
N THR A 53 3.59 -9.80 -5.35
CA THR A 53 4.63 -8.95 -5.94
C THR A 53 4.77 -7.71 -5.08
N ALA A 54 5.99 -7.37 -4.67
CA ALA A 54 6.29 -6.16 -3.91
C ALA A 54 7.13 -5.21 -4.77
N ILE A 55 6.67 -3.96 -4.96
CA ILE A 55 7.43 -2.94 -5.70
C ILE A 55 7.99 -1.91 -4.71
N GLU A 56 9.31 -1.71 -4.76
CA GLU A 56 10.05 -0.81 -3.86
C GLU A 56 10.93 0.14 -4.66
N LEU A 57 10.87 1.42 -4.32
CA LEU A 57 11.63 2.48 -5.01
C LEU A 57 13.10 2.49 -4.60
N ASP A 58 13.39 2.24 -3.32
CA ASP A 58 14.74 2.25 -2.79
C ASP A 58 15.47 0.95 -3.19
N PRO A 59 16.58 1.01 -3.96
CA PRO A 59 17.28 -0.17 -4.46
C PRO A 59 17.89 -1.02 -3.35
N ASP A 60 18.34 -0.41 -2.24
CA ASP A 60 18.94 -1.14 -1.12
C ASP A 60 17.86 -1.92 -0.35
N LEU A 61 16.70 -1.30 -0.12
CA LEU A 61 15.54 -1.97 0.50
C LEU A 61 14.99 -3.07 -0.41
N ALA A 62 14.83 -2.81 -1.70
CA ALA A 62 14.37 -3.79 -2.68
C ALA A 62 15.30 -5.02 -2.73
N SER A 63 16.62 -4.79 -2.80
CA SER A 63 17.63 -5.85 -2.81
C SER A 63 17.61 -6.67 -1.51
N ALA A 64 17.59 -6.01 -0.35
CA ALA A 64 17.56 -6.68 0.94
C ALA A 64 16.28 -7.51 1.13
N LEU A 65 15.13 -6.98 0.69
CA LEU A 65 13.85 -7.69 0.74
C LEU A 65 13.85 -8.88 -0.22
N SER A 66 14.34 -8.71 -1.45
CA SER A 66 14.45 -9.77 -2.45
C SER A 66 15.29 -10.95 -1.93
N ASP A 67 16.45 -10.66 -1.33
CA ASP A 67 17.31 -11.69 -0.74
C ASP A 67 16.61 -12.48 0.37
N ARG A 68 15.86 -11.78 1.22
CA ARG A 68 15.12 -12.40 2.34
C ARG A 68 13.92 -13.22 1.86
N MET A 69 13.30 -12.85 0.75
CA MET A 69 12.11 -13.51 0.19
C MET A 69 12.43 -14.68 -0.73
N ARG A 70 13.70 -15.00 -0.98
CA ARG A 70 14.07 -16.14 -1.85
C ARG A 70 13.42 -17.45 -1.42
N GLY A 71 12.80 -18.12 -2.37
CA GLY A 71 12.14 -19.42 -2.14
C GLY A 71 10.78 -19.29 -1.43
N THR A 72 10.24 -18.09 -1.34
CA THR A 72 8.87 -17.85 -0.86
C THR A 72 7.92 -17.56 -2.03
N ASN A 73 6.68 -17.20 -1.72
CA ASN A 73 5.66 -16.74 -2.68
C ASN A 73 5.73 -15.24 -2.97
N VAL A 74 6.86 -14.57 -2.68
CA VAL A 74 7.03 -13.12 -2.85
C VAL A 74 8.08 -12.85 -3.93
N ASP A 75 7.69 -12.09 -4.97
CA ASP A 75 8.59 -11.51 -5.95
C ASP A 75 8.79 -10.03 -5.65
N VAL A 76 10.05 -9.59 -5.54
CA VAL A 76 10.39 -8.19 -5.28
C VAL A 76 10.91 -7.53 -6.55
N VAL A 77 10.36 -6.37 -6.87
CA VAL A 77 10.72 -5.56 -8.04
C VAL A 77 11.18 -4.19 -7.55
N GLU A 78 12.40 -3.80 -7.93
CA GLU A 78 12.85 -2.42 -7.80
C GLU A 78 12.13 -1.57 -8.84
N GLY A 79 11.47 -0.48 -8.41
CA GLY A 79 10.75 0.39 -9.33
C GLY A 79 9.93 1.48 -8.65
N ASP A 80 9.54 2.45 -9.48
CA ASP A 80 8.70 3.57 -9.08
C ASP A 80 7.22 3.19 -9.18
N GLY A 81 6.50 3.29 -8.05
CA GLY A 81 5.06 3.06 -7.99
C GLY A 81 4.24 4.01 -8.86
N THR A 82 4.77 5.19 -9.19
CA THR A 82 4.11 6.16 -10.08
C THR A 82 4.27 5.82 -11.57
N ALA A 83 5.14 4.84 -11.91
CA ALA A 83 5.40 4.38 -13.28
C ALA A 83 5.73 2.88 -13.28
N MET A 84 4.78 2.05 -12.83
CA MET A 84 4.98 0.63 -12.58
C MET A 84 5.32 -0.16 -13.85
N PRO A 85 6.36 -1.04 -13.83
CA PRO A 85 6.77 -1.84 -14.98
C PRO A 85 5.88 -3.08 -15.17
N PHE A 86 4.58 -2.96 -14.93
CA PHE A 86 3.64 -4.05 -15.03
C PHE A 86 2.60 -3.80 -16.13
N GLU A 87 2.13 -4.88 -16.73
CA GLU A 87 1.02 -4.86 -17.68
C GLU A 87 -0.27 -4.39 -16.98
N SER A 88 -1.15 -3.76 -17.75
CA SER A 88 -2.48 -3.39 -17.29
C SER A 88 -3.30 -4.63 -16.93
N ALA A 89 -4.12 -4.54 -15.88
CA ALA A 89 -5.01 -5.61 -15.44
C ALA A 89 -4.25 -6.93 -15.09
N ARG A 90 -3.08 -6.82 -14.50
CA ARG A 90 -2.30 -7.96 -14.03
C ARG A 90 -2.80 -8.50 -12.69
N PHE A 91 -3.01 -7.63 -11.69
CA PHE A 91 -3.22 -8.03 -10.31
C PHE A 91 -4.68 -8.13 -9.93
N THR A 92 -5.03 -9.11 -9.10
CA THR A 92 -6.36 -9.31 -8.52
C THR A 92 -6.63 -8.39 -7.34
N GLY A 93 -5.57 -7.95 -6.66
CA GLY A 93 -5.61 -7.02 -5.56
C GLY A 93 -4.34 -6.19 -5.45
N ALA A 94 -4.44 -5.05 -4.81
CA ALA A 94 -3.30 -4.19 -4.49
C ALA A 94 -3.42 -3.69 -3.05
N MET A 95 -2.27 -3.48 -2.40
CA MET A 95 -2.22 -2.95 -1.05
C MET A 95 -1.03 -2.04 -0.85
N THR A 96 -1.20 -1.07 0.04
CA THR A 96 -0.16 -0.14 0.45
C THR A 96 -0.44 0.37 1.86
N PHE A 97 0.59 0.41 2.70
CA PHE A 97 0.46 0.79 4.10
C PHE A 97 1.59 1.73 4.51
N THR A 98 1.23 2.85 5.16
CA THR A 98 2.20 3.84 5.69
C THR A 98 3.24 4.29 4.66
N MET A 99 2.80 4.55 3.42
CA MET A 99 3.69 4.88 2.31
C MET A 99 3.30 6.16 1.56
N PHE A 100 1.99 6.47 1.42
CA PHE A 100 1.56 7.62 0.64
C PHE A 100 2.14 8.95 1.11
N HIS A 101 2.39 9.10 2.42
CA HIS A 101 2.98 10.32 2.97
C HIS A 101 4.44 10.55 2.54
N HIS A 102 5.12 9.53 1.99
CA HIS A 102 6.43 9.66 1.36
C HIS A 102 6.36 10.06 -0.12
N VAL A 103 5.17 10.15 -0.73
CA VAL A 103 5.02 10.62 -2.10
C VAL A 103 5.03 12.15 -2.12
N PRO A 104 5.98 12.80 -2.84
CA PRO A 104 6.32 14.21 -2.63
C PRO A 104 5.20 15.21 -2.89
N THR A 105 4.33 14.93 -3.86
CA THR A 105 3.26 15.86 -4.26
C THR A 105 1.92 15.16 -4.43
N VAL A 106 0.84 15.95 -4.37
CA VAL A 106 -0.53 15.44 -4.60
C VAL A 106 -0.67 14.85 -6.00
N GLU A 107 -0.05 15.47 -7.00
CA GLU A 107 -0.08 15.01 -8.40
C GLU A 107 0.59 13.64 -8.55
N LEU A 108 1.72 13.42 -7.86
CA LEU A 108 2.38 12.11 -7.84
C LEU A 108 1.59 11.06 -7.06
N GLN A 109 0.88 11.46 -5.99
CA GLN A 109 -0.05 10.56 -5.31
C GLN A 109 -1.21 10.17 -6.24
N ASP A 110 -1.76 11.11 -7.03
CA ASP A 110 -2.81 10.81 -8.02
C ASP A 110 -2.29 9.93 -9.15
N GLN A 111 -1.05 10.15 -9.59
CA GLN A 111 -0.41 9.30 -10.58
C GLN A 111 -0.22 7.87 -10.06
N LEU A 112 0.23 7.72 -8.80
CA LEU A 112 0.33 6.43 -8.13
C LEU A 112 -1.02 5.71 -8.03
N LEU A 113 -2.08 6.42 -7.62
CA LEU A 113 -3.44 5.86 -7.59
C LEU A 113 -3.92 5.44 -8.99
N GLY A 114 -3.57 6.21 -10.03
CA GLY A 114 -3.83 5.89 -11.44
C GLY A 114 -3.09 4.62 -11.90
N GLU A 115 -1.83 4.45 -11.50
CA GLU A 115 -1.06 3.24 -11.79
C GLU A 115 -1.64 2.01 -11.06
N ILE A 116 -2.02 2.15 -9.80
CA ILE A 116 -2.71 1.08 -9.06
C ILE A 116 -4.00 0.67 -9.79
N PHE A 117 -4.79 1.66 -10.23
CA PHE A 117 -5.99 1.40 -11.02
C PHE A 117 -5.67 0.67 -12.33
N ARG A 118 -4.63 1.10 -13.05
CA ARG A 118 -4.24 0.51 -14.34
C ARG A 118 -3.84 -0.95 -14.19
N VAL A 119 -3.05 -1.29 -13.17
CA VAL A 119 -2.51 -2.64 -12.99
C VAL A 119 -3.48 -3.61 -12.32
N LEU A 120 -4.50 -3.13 -11.61
CA LEU A 120 -5.56 -3.99 -11.06
C LEU A 120 -6.42 -4.55 -12.19
N GLN A 121 -6.90 -5.76 -12.07
CA GLN A 121 -7.94 -6.35 -12.93
C GLN A 121 -9.30 -5.66 -12.70
N PRO A 122 -10.23 -5.67 -13.68
CA PRO A 122 -11.62 -5.29 -13.42
C PRO A 122 -12.17 -6.05 -12.21
N GLY A 123 -12.77 -5.33 -11.26
CA GLY A 123 -13.23 -5.89 -9.98
C GLY A 123 -12.13 -6.05 -8.92
N GLY A 124 -10.86 -5.83 -9.26
CA GLY A 124 -9.73 -5.94 -8.34
C GLY A 124 -9.85 -4.99 -7.14
N LEU A 125 -9.41 -5.44 -5.98
CA LEU A 125 -9.54 -4.74 -4.70
C LEU A 125 -8.26 -3.97 -4.37
N LEU A 126 -8.40 -2.68 -4.04
CA LEU A 126 -7.39 -1.88 -3.36
C LEU A 126 -7.66 -1.87 -1.85
N VAL A 127 -6.63 -2.13 -1.04
CA VAL A 127 -6.63 -1.89 0.40
C VAL A 127 -5.46 -0.99 0.74
N ALA A 128 -5.73 0.17 1.31
CA ALA A 128 -4.72 1.15 1.67
C ALA A 128 -4.95 1.70 3.09
N SER A 129 -3.89 2.05 3.78
CA SER A 129 -3.97 2.83 5.00
C SER A 129 -2.72 3.68 5.20
N ASP A 130 -2.91 4.83 5.80
CA ASP A 130 -1.80 5.73 6.16
C ASP A 130 -2.18 6.61 7.37
N SER A 131 -1.21 7.31 7.89
CA SER A 131 -1.39 8.28 8.95
C SER A 131 -2.15 9.51 8.46
N VAL A 132 -2.87 10.18 9.36
CA VAL A 132 -3.32 11.56 9.16
C VAL A 132 -2.20 12.52 9.53
N ALA A 133 -2.26 13.74 8.97
CA ALA A 133 -1.30 14.79 9.30
C ALA A 133 -1.28 15.08 10.81
N SER A 134 -0.08 15.10 11.40
CA SER A 134 0.13 15.50 12.78
C SER A 134 1.50 16.13 12.98
N GLU A 135 1.62 17.00 14.01
CA GLU A 135 2.89 17.63 14.36
C GLU A 135 3.93 16.58 14.83
N ASP A 136 3.50 15.56 15.54
CA ASP A 136 4.37 14.48 16.03
C ASP A 136 4.97 13.68 14.86
N LEU A 137 4.16 13.34 13.85
CA LEU A 137 4.64 12.64 12.67
C LEU A 137 5.53 13.54 11.80
N ALA A 138 5.20 14.82 11.64
CA ALA A 138 6.07 15.77 10.94
C ALA A 138 7.44 15.87 11.62
N ALA A 139 7.50 15.82 12.94
CA ALA A 139 8.75 15.82 13.70
C ALA A 139 9.61 14.56 13.52
N LEU A 140 9.01 13.43 13.13
CA LEU A 140 9.74 12.19 12.82
C LEU A 140 10.32 12.17 11.40
N HIS A 141 9.86 13.06 10.51
CA HIS A 141 10.28 13.16 9.11
C HIS A 141 11.21 14.37 8.85
N ILE A 142 12.05 14.72 9.83
CA ILE A 142 13.07 15.76 9.65
C ILE A 142 14.05 15.26 8.59
N ASP A 143 14.25 16.05 7.53
CA ASP A 143 15.06 15.70 6.35
C ASP A 143 14.50 14.58 5.46
N ASP A 144 13.23 14.20 5.62
CA ASP A 144 12.52 13.26 4.79
C ASP A 144 11.24 13.88 4.20
N ILE A 145 10.68 13.23 3.16
CA ILE A 145 9.42 13.67 2.56
C ILE A 145 8.29 13.36 3.53
N TYR A 146 7.49 14.38 3.82
CA TYR A 146 6.26 14.25 4.60
C TYR A 146 5.11 15.01 3.94
N ASN A 147 4.33 14.30 3.14
CA ASN A 147 3.16 14.82 2.42
C ASN A 147 1.93 13.92 2.71
N PRO A 148 1.36 13.99 3.91
CA PRO A 148 0.24 13.14 4.29
C PRO A 148 -1.00 13.43 3.43
N MET A 149 -1.68 12.36 3.01
CA MET A 149 -2.90 12.45 2.24
C MET A 149 -4.09 12.85 3.12
N ASP A 150 -4.87 13.83 2.67
CA ASP A 150 -6.12 14.20 3.35
C ASP A 150 -7.22 13.19 3.01
N PRO A 151 -7.69 12.38 3.98
CA PRO A 151 -8.73 11.38 3.73
C PRO A 151 -10.06 11.97 3.27
N ALA A 152 -10.34 13.25 3.56
CA ALA A 152 -11.56 13.92 3.11
C ALA A 152 -11.61 14.09 1.59
N THR A 153 -10.46 14.16 0.91
CA THR A 153 -10.35 14.29 -0.55
C THR A 153 -10.28 12.95 -1.28
N LEU A 154 -9.98 11.87 -0.57
CA LEU A 154 -9.59 10.60 -1.17
C LEU A 154 -10.74 9.95 -1.96
N SER A 155 -11.98 10.07 -1.50
CA SER A 155 -13.15 9.53 -2.21
C SER A 155 -13.32 10.14 -3.60
N ASP A 156 -13.19 11.46 -3.70
CA ASP A 156 -13.33 12.17 -4.97
C ASP A 156 -12.16 11.86 -5.92
N ARG A 157 -10.93 11.79 -5.38
CA ARG A 157 -9.72 11.43 -6.14
C ARG A 157 -9.86 10.03 -6.75
N LEU A 158 -10.21 9.02 -5.93
CA LEU A 158 -10.42 7.65 -6.39
C LEU A 158 -11.57 7.54 -7.39
N GLY A 159 -12.70 8.22 -7.12
CA GLY A 159 -13.85 8.25 -8.03
C GLY A 159 -13.52 8.85 -9.39
N THR A 160 -12.71 9.90 -9.44
CA THR A 160 -12.23 10.55 -10.67
C THR A 160 -11.34 9.62 -11.50
N ILE A 161 -10.49 8.80 -10.84
CA ILE A 161 -9.65 7.80 -11.49
C ILE A 161 -10.48 6.65 -12.07
N GLY A 162 -11.62 6.31 -11.45
CA GLY A 162 -12.52 5.26 -11.92
C GLY A 162 -12.82 4.17 -10.91
N PHE A 163 -12.30 4.26 -9.68
CA PHE A 163 -12.67 3.32 -8.62
C PHE A 163 -14.15 3.43 -8.25
N ALA A 164 -14.69 2.36 -7.72
CA ALA A 164 -16.04 2.24 -7.18
C ALA A 164 -16.01 1.52 -5.83
N GLU A 165 -17.14 1.40 -5.17
CA GLU A 165 -17.27 0.76 -3.85
C GLU A 165 -16.23 1.32 -2.87
N ILE A 166 -16.08 2.65 -2.86
CA ILE A 166 -15.06 3.35 -2.09
C ILE A 166 -15.52 3.46 -0.64
N GLU A 167 -14.79 2.83 0.25
CA GLU A 167 -14.99 2.89 1.70
C GLU A 167 -13.78 3.56 2.34
N ILE A 168 -14.00 4.65 3.09
CA ILE A 168 -12.94 5.37 3.81
C ILE A 168 -13.36 5.52 5.25
N GLU A 169 -12.47 5.15 6.16
CA GLU A 169 -12.65 5.34 7.59
C GLU A 169 -11.40 5.97 8.20
N THR A 170 -11.60 6.74 9.26
CA THR A 170 -10.55 7.38 10.05
C THR A 170 -10.67 6.99 11.51
N ASN A 171 -9.54 6.85 12.20
CA ASN A 171 -9.47 6.68 13.65
C ASN A 171 -8.21 7.38 14.19
N SER A 172 -7.85 7.12 15.44
CA SER A 172 -6.67 7.71 16.07
C SER A 172 -5.33 7.22 15.49
N LEU A 173 -5.33 6.16 14.67
CA LEU A 173 -4.11 5.61 14.04
C LEU A 173 -3.89 6.16 12.62
N GLY A 174 -4.92 6.74 12.01
CA GLY A 174 -4.85 7.25 10.65
C GLY A 174 -6.14 7.04 9.87
N TRP A 175 -6.01 6.77 8.59
CA TRP A 175 -7.13 6.43 7.71
C TRP A 175 -6.93 5.07 7.04
N ARG A 176 -8.02 4.44 6.67
CA ARG A 176 -8.05 3.29 5.77
C ARG A 176 -8.92 3.58 4.56
N CYS A 177 -8.58 2.95 3.45
CA CYS A 177 -9.36 2.98 2.23
C CYS A 177 -9.48 1.57 1.65
N GLN A 178 -10.69 1.23 1.21
CA GLN A 178 -10.94 0.07 0.38
C GLN A 178 -11.73 0.53 -0.84
N ALA A 179 -11.33 0.09 -2.04
CA ALA A 179 -11.99 0.46 -3.27
C ALA A 179 -11.84 -0.63 -4.32
N ARG A 180 -12.76 -0.72 -5.29
CA ARG A 180 -12.66 -1.65 -6.40
C ARG A 180 -12.44 -0.94 -7.72
N ARG A 181 -11.58 -1.51 -8.55
CA ARG A 181 -11.55 -1.13 -9.96
C ARG A 181 -12.89 -1.50 -10.60
N ARG A 182 -13.53 -0.54 -11.27
CA ARG A 182 -14.77 -0.82 -12.04
C ARG A 182 -14.53 -1.92 -13.08
N PRO A 183 -15.54 -2.76 -13.34
CA PRO A 183 -15.50 -3.77 -14.41
C PRO A 183 -15.20 -3.19 -15.79
#